data_3dee43e127073c68f82e9c5b44f67df0
#
_entry.id   3dee43e127073c68f82e9c5b44f67df0
#
_cell.length_a   1.000
_cell.length_b   1.000
_cell.length_c   1.000
_cell.angle_alpha   90.00
_cell.angle_beta   90.00
_cell.angle_gamma   90.00
#
_symmetry.space_group_name_H-M   'P 1'
#
loop_
_entity.id
_entity.type
_entity.pdbx_description
1 polymer ?
#
loop_
_entity_poly.entity_id
_entity_poly.type
_entity_poly.pdbx_seq_one_letter_code
_entity_poly.pdbx_strand_id
1 'polypeptide(L)'
;ALCDNHRKELKVFRCAFHGWSWHLDGKLKEVPGHWDFRSVTEEEFSLTEIKVDKWDGFYFINPDPNCEPLADFIGDFSRHFKVPFARRFKAAHLIKRLPCNWKVAQEAFMESYHVVATHPELLGSFSDVNSKYDVWGNFSRAMSASGYPSPHTQLKENAQECYPDGKAYQSMTHMLSGHTYRRLEENLVEVELPNGKKGRFTEHAEYISGDVKSADIQMCSWVGGKIMEGQEDDPMVYPSDPLEYRSSTAENRRNAMREHFGDKVDEISDADLNDAIYYSLFPNISPWADFNPIFYRFKPDGDNPEQSLHEVMYFIPLPDGAPMPEPAKCTFLDINDDYTLATDIGSNLAKIFNQDYVNHRMVQKGLHSHPKGETIFASYQESKIRHFHDTLYLWLDSEEAPKSQSKPKLKPVK
;
A
#
# COMPACT_ATOMS: atom_id res chain seq x y z
N ALA A 1 -30.92 6.37 0.56
CA ALA A 1 -30.18 6.34 1.81
C ALA A 1 -30.99 6.96 2.94
N LEU A 2 -30.94 6.41 4.15
CA LEU A 2 -31.58 6.98 5.34
C LEU A 2 -30.73 8.05 5.99
N CYS A 3 -29.41 7.93 5.84
CA CYS A 3 -28.42 8.87 6.32
C CYS A 3 -27.21 8.82 5.40
N ASP A 4 -26.79 9.94 4.83
CA ASP A 4 -25.68 10.09 3.89
C ASP A 4 -24.61 11.11 4.35
N ASN A 5 -24.85 11.72 5.52
CA ASN A 5 -23.94 12.71 6.10
C ASN A 5 -24.00 12.70 7.63
N HIS A 6 -23.08 13.40 8.27
CA HIS A 6 -23.08 13.61 9.71
C HIS A 6 -24.30 14.40 10.16
N ARG A 7 -25.14 13.77 10.99
CA ARG A 7 -26.27 14.43 11.67
C ARG A 7 -26.11 14.29 13.18
N LYS A 8 -26.19 15.40 13.89
CA LYS A 8 -26.27 15.43 15.35
C LYS A 8 -27.72 15.36 15.79
N GLU A 9 -27.98 14.67 16.91
CA GLU A 9 -29.30 14.62 17.57
C GLU A 9 -30.41 14.02 16.72
N LEU A 10 -30.09 12.98 15.92
CA LEU A 10 -31.10 12.23 15.18
C LEU A 10 -32.02 11.50 16.19
N LYS A 11 -33.34 11.66 16.03
CA LYS A 11 -34.35 11.01 16.90
C LYS A 11 -34.98 9.78 16.24
N VAL A 12 -34.85 9.65 14.93
CA VAL A 12 -35.46 8.62 14.11
C VAL A 12 -34.77 8.59 12.75
N PHE A 13 -34.62 7.41 12.17
CA PHE A 13 -34.28 7.27 10.77
C PHE A 13 -35.55 7.41 9.95
N ARG A 14 -35.57 8.25 8.92
CA ARG A 14 -36.74 8.44 8.05
C ARG A 14 -36.34 8.45 6.59
N CYS A 15 -37.00 7.61 5.80
CA CYS A 15 -36.86 7.62 4.35
C CYS A 15 -37.50 8.88 3.79
N ALA A 16 -36.75 9.63 3.00
CA ALA A 16 -37.25 10.89 2.40
C ALA A 16 -38.27 10.66 1.27
N PHE A 17 -38.37 9.43 0.75
CA PHE A 17 -39.25 9.13 -0.38
C PHE A 17 -40.71 8.95 0.06
N HIS A 18 -41.00 7.93 0.90
CA HIS A 18 -42.40 7.65 1.32
C HIS A 18 -42.62 7.85 2.83
N GLY A 19 -41.60 8.36 3.56
CA GLY A 19 -41.75 8.68 4.96
C GLY A 19 -41.69 7.48 5.94
N TRP A 20 -41.36 6.29 5.46
CA TRP A 20 -41.12 5.15 6.36
C TRP A 20 -40.05 5.53 7.38
N SER A 21 -40.26 5.16 8.62
CA SER A 21 -39.34 5.53 9.67
C SER A 21 -39.02 4.35 10.60
N TRP A 22 -37.82 4.43 11.21
CA TRP A 22 -37.30 3.44 12.12
C TRP A 22 -36.78 4.13 13.38
N HIS A 23 -36.88 3.46 14.52
CA HIS A 23 -36.20 3.88 15.73
C HIS A 23 -34.70 3.84 15.58
N LEU A 24 -33.95 4.43 16.52
CA LEU A 24 -32.48 4.45 16.46
C LEU A 24 -31.85 3.06 16.68
N ASP A 25 -32.62 2.12 17.26
CA ASP A 25 -32.24 0.71 17.39
C ASP A 25 -32.55 -0.11 16.12
N GLY A 26 -33.04 0.53 15.05
CA GLY A 26 -33.35 -0.10 13.78
C GLY A 26 -34.73 -0.69 13.67
N LYS A 27 -35.53 -0.76 14.73
CA LYS A 27 -36.92 -1.31 14.67
C LYS A 27 -37.80 -0.40 13.84
N LEU A 28 -38.67 -1.04 13.01
CA LEU A 28 -39.64 -0.30 12.21
C LEU A 28 -40.58 0.47 13.15
N LYS A 29 -40.72 1.76 12.89
CA LYS A 29 -41.53 2.66 13.71
C LYS A 29 -42.86 2.99 13.07
N GLU A 30 -42.85 3.38 11.81
CA GLU A 30 -44.02 3.92 11.12
C GLU A 30 -43.94 3.69 9.62
N VAL A 31 -45.05 3.26 9.04
CA VAL A 31 -45.30 3.16 7.60
C VAL A 31 -46.52 4.00 7.30
N PRO A 32 -46.41 5.15 6.64
CA PRO A 32 -47.55 5.94 6.22
C PRO A 32 -48.50 5.10 5.35
N GLY A 33 -49.77 5.07 5.70
CA GLY A 33 -50.74 4.22 5.00
C GLY A 33 -50.57 2.72 5.25
N HIS A 34 -50.10 2.34 6.43
CA HIS A 34 -49.81 0.94 6.79
C HIS A 34 -50.98 -0.05 6.49
N TRP A 35 -52.23 0.42 6.55
CA TRP A 35 -53.44 -0.37 6.22
C TRP A 35 -53.42 -0.97 4.81
N ASP A 36 -52.67 -0.37 3.89
CA ASP A 36 -52.52 -0.83 2.50
C ASP A 36 -51.32 -1.80 2.34
N PHE A 37 -50.44 -1.89 3.33
CA PHE A 37 -49.24 -2.72 3.35
C PHE A 37 -49.42 -3.94 4.28
N ARG A 38 -50.36 -4.82 3.95
CA ARG A 38 -50.82 -5.96 4.81
C ARG A 38 -49.72 -6.96 5.15
N SER A 39 -48.66 -7.07 4.33
CA SER A 39 -47.52 -7.97 4.51
C SER A 39 -46.34 -7.35 5.26
N VAL A 40 -46.44 -6.06 5.62
CA VAL A 40 -45.33 -5.38 6.32
C VAL A 40 -45.45 -5.59 7.81
N THR A 41 -44.50 -6.26 8.41
CA THR A 41 -44.38 -6.46 9.86
C THR A 41 -43.16 -5.75 10.40
N GLU A 42 -43.14 -5.47 11.71
CA GLU A 42 -41.96 -4.89 12.37
C GLU A 42 -40.74 -5.81 12.25
N GLU A 43 -40.94 -7.13 12.39
CA GLU A 43 -39.87 -8.12 12.37
C GLU A 43 -39.18 -8.22 11.02
N GLU A 44 -39.94 -8.21 9.91
CA GLU A 44 -39.37 -8.38 8.57
C GLU A 44 -38.84 -7.09 7.97
N PHE A 45 -39.35 -5.93 8.39
CA PHE A 45 -39.01 -4.63 7.80
C PHE A 45 -38.20 -3.70 8.73
N SER A 46 -37.75 -4.20 9.88
CA SER A 46 -36.72 -3.55 10.68
C SER A 46 -35.39 -3.53 9.93
N LEU A 47 -34.53 -2.56 10.25
CA LEU A 47 -33.22 -2.49 9.66
C LEU A 47 -32.36 -3.67 10.09
N THR A 48 -31.58 -4.22 9.16
CA THR A 48 -30.64 -5.30 9.46
C THR A 48 -29.57 -4.80 10.42
N GLU A 49 -29.35 -5.51 11.50
CA GLU A 49 -28.26 -5.25 12.44
C GLU A 49 -26.93 -5.68 11.82
N ILE A 50 -25.94 -4.78 11.90
CA ILE A 50 -24.58 -5.05 11.47
C ILE A 50 -23.67 -4.87 12.68
N LYS A 51 -22.75 -5.83 12.90
CA LYS A 51 -21.73 -5.71 13.93
C LYS A 51 -20.78 -4.59 13.58
N VAL A 52 -20.58 -3.68 14.52
CA VAL A 52 -19.63 -2.56 14.41
C VAL A 52 -18.74 -2.56 15.64
N ASP A 53 -17.45 -2.53 15.43
CA ASP A 53 -16.50 -2.39 16.52
C ASP A 53 -15.35 -1.48 16.10
N LYS A 54 -14.54 -1.06 17.05
CA LYS A 54 -13.48 -0.09 16.85
C LYS A 54 -12.13 -0.64 17.31
N TRP A 55 -11.16 -0.56 16.44
CA TRP A 55 -9.77 -0.79 16.79
C TRP A 55 -8.95 0.47 16.46
N ASP A 56 -8.34 1.05 17.47
CA ASP A 56 -7.31 2.10 17.37
C ASP A 56 -7.63 3.25 16.38
N GLY A 57 -8.87 3.72 16.39
CA GLY A 57 -9.34 4.81 15.52
C GLY A 57 -10.04 4.35 14.23
N PHE A 58 -9.91 3.09 13.87
CA PHE A 58 -10.60 2.49 12.72
C PHE A 58 -11.89 1.81 13.14
N TYR A 59 -12.95 1.98 12.35
CA TYR A 59 -14.22 1.27 12.52
C TYR A 59 -14.28 0.09 11.57
N PHE A 60 -14.57 -1.06 12.13
CA PHE A 60 -14.80 -2.32 11.41
C PHE A 60 -16.26 -2.65 11.41
N ILE A 61 -16.76 -3.17 10.30
CA ILE A 61 -18.13 -3.64 10.16
C ILE A 61 -18.12 -5.09 9.69
N ASN A 62 -19.06 -5.89 10.20
CA ASN A 62 -19.28 -7.24 9.72
C ASN A 62 -20.78 -7.51 9.64
N PRO A 63 -21.33 -7.86 8.45
CA PRO A 63 -22.75 -8.16 8.29
C PRO A 63 -23.17 -9.51 8.89
N ASP A 64 -22.22 -10.41 9.22
CA ASP A 64 -22.51 -11.66 9.89
C ASP A 64 -22.80 -11.42 11.39
N PRO A 65 -24.05 -11.69 11.86
CA PRO A 65 -24.39 -11.50 13.27
C PRO A 65 -23.63 -12.45 14.20
N ASN A 66 -23.11 -13.56 13.69
CA ASN A 66 -22.38 -14.59 14.43
C ASN A 66 -20.87 -14.47 14.32
N CYS A 67 -20.35 -13.41 13.70
CA CYS A 67 -18.92 -13.21 13.56
C CYS A 67 -18.23 -13.18 14.93
N GLU A 68 -16.97 -13.60 14.95
CA GLU A 68 -16.11 -13.47 16.14
C GLU A 68 -15.95 -12.00 16.55
N PRO A 69 -15.67 -11.71 17.84
CA PRO A 69 -15.32 -10.36 18.29
C PRO A 69 -14.12 -9.80 17.53
N LEU A 70 -14.14 -8.50 17.22
CA LEU A 70 -13.04 -7.83 16.51
C LEU A 70 -11.67 -8.03 17.20
N ALA A 71 -11.65 -8.04 18.52
CA ALA A 71 -10.44 -8.26 19.30
C ALA A 71 -9.79 -9.64 19.03
N ASP A 72 -10.62 -10.68 18.87
CA ASP A 72 -10.17 -12.03 18.56
C ASP A 72 -9.70 -12.13 17.10
N PHE A 73 -10.41 -11.48 16.17
CA PHE A 73 -10.02 -11.38 14.77
C PHE A 73 -8.66 -10.68 14.57
N ILE A 74 -8.43 -9.57 15.27
CA ILE A 74 -7.18 -8.79 15.23
C ILE A 74 -6.05 -9.55 15.94
N GLY A 75 -6.36 -10.24 17.05
CA GLY A 75 -5.38 -10.99 17.82
C GLY A 75 -4.18 -10.15 18.29
N ASP A 76 -2.99 -10.69 18.08
CA ASP A 76 -1.74 -10.02 18.51
C ASP A 76 -1.28 -8.88 17.58
N PHE A 77 -2.00 -8.60 16.51
CA PHE A 77 -1.64 -7.55 15.53
C PHE A 77 -1.39 -6.18 16.19
N SER A 78 -2.24 -5.78 17.13
CA SER A 78 -2.11 -4.50 17.84
C SER A 78 -0.81 -4.36 18.65
N ARG A 79 -0.19 -5.48 19.07
CA ARG A 79 1.07 -5.47 19.83
C ARG A 79 2.30 -5.10 19.00
N HIS A 80 2.15 -5.07 17.68
CA HIS A 80 3.23 -4.68 16.76
C HIS A 80 3.39 -3.16 16.65
N PHE A 81 2.45 -2.39 17.20
CA PHE A 81 2.47 -0.91 17.16
C PHE A 81 2.68 -0.36 18.56
N LYS A 82 3.78 0.39 18.75
CA LYS A 82 4.11 1.07 20.01
C LYS A 82 3.35 2.39 20.15
N VAL A 83 3.06 3.05 19.03
CA VAL A 83 2.31 4.30 18.96
C VAL A 83 0.91 4.02 18.39
N PRO A 84 -0.17 4.18 19.18
CA PRO A 84 -1.53 3.94 18.71
C PRO A 84 -1.88 4.78 17.47
N PHE A 85 -2.60 4.20 16.50
CA PHE A 85 -3.10 4.96 15.35
C PHE A 85 -4.06 6.08 15.75
N ALA A 86 -4.84 5.88 16.82
CA ALA A 86 -5.69 6.93 17.38
C ALA A 86 -4.90 8.17 17.84
N ARG A 87 -3.58 8.07 18.00
CA ARG A 87 -2.65 9.15 18.34
C ARG A 87 -1.87 9.66 17.12
N ARG A 88 -2.29 9.33 15.92
CA ARG A 88 -1.69 9.81 14.66
C ARG A 88 -2.71 10.64 13.91
N PHE A 89 -2.25 11.68 13.23
CA PHE A 89 -3.11 12.45 12.34
C PHE A 89 -2.90 12.03 10.88
N LYS A 90 -3.96 12.15 10.09
CA LYS A 90 -3.92 11.82 8.67
C LYS A 90 -3.36 13.02 7.89
N ALA A 91 -2.06 12.93 7.54
CA ALA A 91 -1.32 14.00 6.87
C ALA A 91 -1.46 13.99 5.34
N ALA A 92 -1.73 12.81 4.74
CA ALA A 92 -2.03 12.68 3.32
C ALA A 92 -3.19 11.70 3.11
N HIS A 93 -3.95 11.88 2.05
CA HIS A 93 -5.04 10.99 1.66
C HIS A 93 -5.25 10.99 0.15
N LEU A 94 -4.94 9.88 -0.48
CA LEU A 94 -5.06 9.65 -1.91
C LEU A 94 -5.91 8.41 -2.17
N ILE A 95 -6.78 8.45 -3.16
CA ILE A 95 -7.43 7.27 -3.74
C ILE A 95 -7.15 7.26 -5.24
N LYS A 96 -6.54 6.19 -5.72
CA LYS A 96 -6.26 5.96 -7.13
C LYS A 96 -7.06 4.78 -7.66
N ARG A 97 -7.77 4.96 -8.79
CA ARG A 97 -8.38 3.85 -9.52
C ARG A 97 -7.31 3.10 -10.31
N LEU A 98 -7.27 1.76 -10.15
CA LEU A 98 -6.32 0.87 -10.82
C LEU A 98 -7.02 -0.02 -11.86
N PRO A 99 -6.35 -0.35 -12.99
CA PRO A 99 -6.88 -1.21 -14.04
C PRO A 99 -6.64 -2.71 -13.75
N CYS A 100 -6.90 -3.14 -12.53
CA CYS A 100 -6.76 -4.52 -12.09
C CYS A 100 -7.68 -4.84 -10.91
N ASN A 101 -7.85 -6.11 -10.61
CA ASN A 101 -8.54 -6.58 -9.43
C ASN A 101 -7.85 -6.10 -8.16
N TRP A 102 -8.61 -5.83 -7.10
CA TRP A 102 -8.05 -5.33 -5.82
C TRP A 102 -7.07 -6.32 -5.17
N LYS A 103 -7.22 -7.63 -5.41
CA LYS A 103 -6.25 -8.64 -4.93
C LYS A 103 -4.93 -8.53 -5.67
N VAL A 104 -4.96 -8.38 -7.00
CA VAL A 104 -3.76 -8.14 -7.81
C VAL A 104 -3.03 -6.89 -7.36
N ALA A 105 -3.78 -5.80 -7.12
CA ALA A 105 -3.20 -4.57 -6.59
C ALA A 105 -2.52 -4.78 -5.23
N GLN A 106 -3.19 -5.49 -4.31
CA GLN A 106 -2.67 -5.72 -2.97
C GLN A 106 -1.45 -6.64 -2.95
N GLU A 107 -1.43 -7.68 -3.80
CA GLU A 107 -0.36 -8.68 -3.87
C GLU A 107 1.01 -8.03 -4.10
N ALA A 108 1.11 -7.04 -4.98
CA ALA A 108 2.34 -6.29 -5.23
C ALA A 108 2.89 -5.57 -3.98
N PHE A 109 2.04 -5.27 -2.99
CA PHE A 109 2.44 -4.64 -1.73
C PHE A 109 2.59 -5.63 -0.56
N MET A 110 2.62 -6.92 -0.86
CA MET A 110 2.83 -7.97 0.14
C MET A 110 4.24 -8.57 0.12
N GLU A 111 5.04 -8.28 -0.90
CA GLU A 111 6.36 -8.87 -1.10
C GLU A 111 7.35 -7.80 -1.60
N SER A 112 8.63 -8.15 -1.71
CA SER A 112 9.69 -7.30 -2.25
C SER A 112 10.39 -7.96 -3.44
N TYR A 113 9.88 -9.08 -3.93
CA TYR A 113 10.49 -9.89 -4.98
C TYR A 113 10.45 -9.17 -6.34
N HIS A 114 9.41 -8.37 -6.60
CA HIS A 114 9.29 -7.60 -7.85
C HIS A 114 10.27 -6.43 -7.94
N VAL A 115 10.87 -5.99 -6.82
CA VAL A 115 11.75 -4.81 -6.77
C VAL A 115 12.88 -4.90 -7.76
N VAL A 116 13.48 -6.09 -7.94
CA VAL A 116 14.61 -6.30 -8.87
C VAL A 116 14.30 -5.90 -10.31
N ALA A 117 13.04 -6.00 -10.73
CA ALA A 117 12.63 -5.69 -12.09
C ALA A 117 11.78 -4.42 -12.21
N THR A 118 11.04 -4.07 -11.14
CA THR A 118 10.09 -2.96 -11.16
C THR A 118 10.70 -1.66 -10.67
N HIS A 119 11.59 -1.74 -9.66
CA HIS A 119 12.16 -0.57 -8.98
C HIS A 119 13.70 -0.59 -9.05
N PRO A 120 14.30 -0.53 -10.24
CA PRO A 120 15.74 -0.62 -10.39
C PRO A 120 16.50 0.50 -9.67
N GLU A 121 15.87 1.64 -9.42
CA GLU A 121 16.40 2.75 -8.64
C GLU A 121 16.62 2.41 -7.17
N LEU A 122 15.92 1.42 -6.62
CA LEU A 122 16.06 1.00 -5.24
C LEU A 122 17.17 -0.02 -5.00
N LEU A 123 17.71 -0.66 -6.06
CA LEU A 123 18.63 -1.79 -5.94
C LEU A 123 19.93 -1.47 -5.17
N GLY A 124 20.33 -0.21 -5.17
CA GLY A 124 21.56 0.24 -4.46
C GLY A 124 21.39 0.36 -2.93
N SER A 125 20.14 0.42 -2.44
CA SER A 125 19.87 0.73 -1.03
C SER A 125 18.71 -0.07 -0.42
N PHE A 126 18.19 -1.06 -1.13
CA PHE A 126 17.06 -1.86 -0.66
C PHE A 126 17.32 -3.34 -0.85
N SER A 127 17.36 -4.08 0.27
CA SER A 127 17.69 -5.51 0.30
C SER A 127 16.45 -6.37 0.04
N ASP A 128 15.98 -6.39 -1.21
CA ASP A 128 14.73 -6.97 -1.67
C ASP A 128 14.59 -8.48 -1.37
N VAL A 129 15.42 -9.32 -1.95
CA VAL A 129 15.33 -10.80 -1.80
C VAL A 129 15.75 -11.32 -0.44
N ASN A 130 16.39 -10.49 0.39
CA ASN A 130 16.71 -10.80 1.79
C ASN A 130 15.59 -10.39 2.76
N SER A 131 14.45 -9.98 2.25
CA SER A 131 13.30 -9.64 3.08
C SER A 131 12.86 -10.83 3.92
N LYS A 132 12.44 -10.53 5.15
CA LYS A 132 11.86 -11.51 6.05
C LYS A 132 10.34 -11.42 6.02
N TYR A 133 9.67 -12.56 5.95
CA TYR A 133 8.23 -12.68 5.93
C TYR A 133 7.74 -13.50 7.12
N ASP A 134 6.79 -12.96 7.85
CA ASP A 134 6.13 -13.62 8.98
C ASP A 134 4.62 -13.65 8.72
N VAL A 135 3.94 -14.74 9.11
CA VAL A 135 2.50 -14.92 8.96
C VAL A 135 1.88 -15.43 10.25
N TRP A 136 0.71 -14.88 10.64
CA TRP A 136 -0.04 -15.25 11.83
C TRP A 136 -1.54 -15.08 11.58
N GLY A 137 -2.38 -15.93 12.09
CA GLY A 137 -3.84 -15.75 12.08
C GLY A 137 -4.36 -14.98 10.87
N ASN A 138 -4.91 -13.80 11.11
CA ASN A 138 -5.45 -12.93 10.06
C ASN A 138 -4.49 -11.83 9.59
N PHE A 139 -3.21 -11.88 9.95
CA PHE A 139 -2.26 -10.85 9.54
C PHE A 139 -0.88 -11.41 9.21
N SER A 140 -0.09 -10.61 8.52
CA SER A 140 1.28 -10.94 8.11
C SER A 140 2.17 -9.70 8.13
N ARG A 141 3.49 -9.89 8.09
CA ARG A 141 4.49 -8.84 8.10
C ARG A 141 5.59 -9.15 7.09
N ALA A 142 6.08 -8.12 6.40
CA ALA A 142 7.35 -8.14 5.71
C ALA A 142 8.32 -7.13 6.35
N MET A 143 9.61 -7.46 6.32
CA MET A 143 10.68 -6.58 6.75
C MET A 143 11.80 -6.63 5.72
N SER A 144 12.10 -5.49 5.11
CA SER A 144 13.16 -5.32 4.13
C SER A 144 14.15 -4.28 4.62
N ALA A 145 15.42 -4.66 4.73
CA ALA A 145 16.45 -3.77 5.24
C ALA A 145 16.75 -2.65 4.23
N SER A 146 16.63 -1.40 4.67
CA SER A 146 17.05 -0.23 3.91
C SER A 146 18.52 0.11 4.21
N GLY A 147 19.22 0.70 3.22
CA GLY A 147 20.63 1.02 3.32
C GLY A 147 21.58 -0.11 2.91
N TYR A 148 21.05 -1.30 2.61
CA TYR A 148 21.82 -2.40 2.04
C TYR A 148 21.44 -2.59 0.56
N PRO A 149 22.41 -2.81 -0.32
CA PRO A 149 22.13 -3.06 -1.72
C PRO A 149 21.44 -4.43 -1.91
N SER A 150 20.70 -4.54 -3.00
CA SER A 150 20.13 -5.81 -3.44
C SER A 150 21.24 -6.84 -3.68
N PRO A 151 21.07 -8.11 -3.23
CA PRO A 151 22.03 -9.17 -3.54
C PRO A 151 22.21 -9.44 -5.03
N HIS A 152 21.27 -9.00 -5.86
CA HIS A 152 21.37 -9.10 -7.33
C HIS A 152 22.45 -8.17 -7.92
N THR A 153 22.84 -7.12 -7.22
CA THR A 153 23.73 -6.08 -7.78
C THR A 153 25.20 -6.46 -7.79
N GLN A 154 25.61 -7.60 -7.20
CA GLN A 154 27.02 -7.96 -7.00
C GLN A 154 27.82 -6.69 -6.70
N LEU A 155 27.84 -6.24 -5.47
CA LEU A 155 28.40 -4.99 -4.95
C LEU A 155 29.42 -4.37 -5.93
N LYS A 156 29.01 -3.49 -6.82
CA LYS A 156 29.90 -2.60 -7.52
C LYS A 156 30.38 -1.61 -6.47
N GLU A 157 31.69 -1.46 -6.32
CA GLU A 157 32.34 -0.60 -5.33
C GLU A 157 31.89 0.89 -5.41
N ASN A 158 31.11 1.27 -6.45
CA ASN A 158 30.64 2.61 -6.70
C ASN A 158 29.14 2.66 -7.05
N ALA A 159 28.29 2.51 -6.05
CA ALA A 159 26.84 2.73 -6.23
C ALA A 159 26.52 4.17 -6.74
N GLN A 160 27.37 5.16 -6.49
CA GLN A 160 27.26 6.53 -7.02
C GLN A 160 27.35 6.60 -8.55
N GLU A 161 27.97 5.63 -9.22
CA GLU A 161 28.00 5.56 -10.69
C GLU A 161 26.62 5.34 -11.32
N CYS A 162 25.62 4.92 -10.52
CA CYS A 162 24.25 4.76 -10.99
C CYS A 162 23.55 6.09 -11.28
N TYR A 163 24.04 7.20 -10.70
CA TYR A 163 23.55 8.54 -10.99
C TYR A 163 24.70 9.42 -11.50
N PRO A 164 25.05 9.31 -12.80
CA PRO A 164 26.20 10.03 -13.36
C PRO A 164 26.16 11.53 -13.13
N ASP A 165 24.98 12.12 -13.12
CA ASP A 165 24.77 13.55 -12.95
C ASP A 165 24.45 13.94 -11.50
N GLY A 166 24.42 13.00 -10.57
CA GLY A 166 24.03 13.19 -9.18
C GLY A 166 22.55 13.57 -8.97
N LYS A 167 21.74 13.53 -10.03
CA LYS A 167 20.32 13.91 -10.03
C LYS A 167 19.44 12.70 -10.31
N ALA A 168 18.56 12.36 -9.37
CA ALA A 168 17.78 11.14 -9.41
C ALA A 168 16.91 10.99 -10.67
N TYR A 169 16.43 12.08 -11.24
CA TYR A 169 15.50 12.06 -12.37
C TYR A 169 16.11 12.48 -13.70
N GLN A 170 17.36 12.93 -13.72
CA GLN A 170 18.01 13.41 -14.95
C GLN A 170 18.75 12.31 -15.68
N SER A 171 19.43 11.44 -14.93
CA SER A 171 20.23 10.35 -15.50
C SER A 171 20.41 9.23 -14.49
N MET A 172 20.24 7.99 -14.96
CA MET A 172 20.47 6.81 -14.14
C MET A 172 21.09 5.68 -14.96
N THR A 173 22.09 5.01 -14.40
CA THR A 173 22.65 3.77 -14.96
C THR A 173 22.00 2.56 -14.27
N HIS A 174 21.36 1.70 -15.06
CA HIS A 174 20.74 0.48 -14.54
C HIS A 174 21.81 -0.50 -14.03
N MET A 175 21.74 -0.83 -12.73
CA MET A 175 22.81 -1.57 -12.03
C MET A 175 23.10 -2.95 -12.61
N LEU A 176 22.10 -3.64 -13.16
CA LEU A 176 22.27 -4.99 -13.69
C LEU A 176 22.78 -5.00 -15.13
N SER A 177 22.27 -4.12 -16.00
CA SER A 177 22.61 -4.10 -17.42
C SER A 177 23.76 -3.18 -17.78
N GLY A 178 24.04 -2.16 -16.94
CA GLY A 178 25.01 -1.10 -17.24
C GLY A 178 24.53 -0.11 -18.30
N HIS A 179 23.26 -0.17 -18.73
CA HIS A 179 22.68 0.79 -19.65
C HIS A 179 22.42 2.12 -18.93
N THR A 180 22.77 3.26 -19.53
CA THR A 180 22.52 4.58 -18.98
C THR A 180 21.30 5.20 -19.66
N TYR A 181 20.35 5.64 -18.85
CA TYR A 181 19.14 6.33 -19.25
C TYR A 181 19.28 7.81 -18.90
N ARG A 182 19.04 8.69 -19.87
CA ARG A 182 19.11 10.16 -19.69
C ARG A 182 17.82 10.79 -20.12
N ARG A 183 17.26 11.64 -19.26
CA ARG A 183 16.14 12.48 -19.61
C ARG A 183 16.58 13.54 -20.61
N LEU A 184 15.93 13.62 -21.75
CA LEU A 184 16.07 14.73 -22.69
C LEU A 184 14.98 15.77 -22.45
N GLU A 185 13.76 15.32 -22.25
CA GLU A 185 12.59 16.09 -21.82
C GLU A 185 11.55 15.15 -21.23
N GLU A 186 10.42 15.68 -20.75
CA GLU A 186 9.30 14.84 -20.30
C GLU A 186 8.84 13.91 -21.45
N ASN A 187 8.68 12.65 -21.15
CA ASN A 187 8.34 11.58 -22.08
C ASN A 187 9.38 11.35 -23.21
N LEU A 188 10.64 11.74 -22.98
CA LEU A 188 11.74 11.48 -23.93
C LEU A 188 13.04 11.10 -23.22
N VAL A 189 13.48 9.84 -23.40
CA VAL A 189 14.66 9.26 -22.76
C VAL A 189 15.66 8.79 -23.82
N GLU A 190 16.94 9.18 -23.68
CA GLU A 190 18.05 8.58 -24.40
C GLU A 190 18.62 7.42 -23.60
N VAL A 191 18.73 6.26 -24.25
CA VAL A 191 19.36 5.06 -23.67
C VAL A 191 20.68 4.81 -24.36
N GLU A 192 21.76 4.71 -23.58
CA GLU A 192 23.11 4.43 -24.05
C GLU A 192 23.59 3.08 -23.50
N LEU A 193 24.02 2.20 -24.38
CA LEU A 193 24.63 0.92 -24.02
C LEU A 193 26.09 1.09 -23.63
N PRO A 194 26.72 0.15 -22.90
CA PRO A 194 28.16 0.20 -22.58
C PRO A 194 29.09 0.27 -23.80
N ASN A 195 28.62 -0.15 -24.96
CA ASN A 195 29.37 -0.07 -26.22
C ASN A 195 29.16 1.24 -27.00
N GLY A 196 28.50 2.24 -26.40
CA GLY A 196 28.26 3.56 -26.97
C GLY A 196 27.11 3.67 -27.96
N LYS A 197 26.39 2.57 -28.28
CA LYS A 197 25.17 2.64 -29.10
C LYS A 197 24.06 3.34 -28.32
N LYS A 198 23.25 4.13 -29.06
CA LYS A 198 22.19 4.95 -28.48
C LYS A 198 20.84 4.69 -29.13
N GLY A 199 19.79 4.90 -28.36
CA GLY A 199 18.40 4.91 -28.83
C GLY A 199 17.56 5.89 -28.04
N ARG A 200 16.44 6.32 -28.61
CA ARG A 200 15.48 7.21 -27.95
C ARG A 200 14.14 6.53 -27.79
N PHE A 201 13.53 6.76 -26.66
CA PHE A 201 12.30 6.07 -26.23
C PHE A 201 11.38 7.05 -25.50
N THR A 202 10.07 6.73 -25.50
CA THR A 202 9.11 7.35 -24.59
C THR A 202 9.31 6.85 -23.15
N GLU A 203 8.67 7.47 -22.18
CA GLU A 203 8.59 6.97 -20.79
C GLU A 203 7.97 5.56 -20.68
N HIS A 204 7.23 5.13 -21.69
CA HIS A 204 6.67 3.78 -21.82
C HIS A 204 7.55 2.81 -22.60
N ALA A 205 8.83 3.16 -22.83
CA ALA A 205 9.82 2.41 -23.60
C ALA A 205 9.41 2.17 -25.08
N GLU A 206 8.54 2.98 -25.64
CA GLU A 206 8.21 2.94 -27.05
C GLU A 206 9.37 3.53 -27.87
N TYR A 207 9.85 2.73 -28.85
CA TYR A 207 10.99 3.13 -29.66
C TYR A 207 10.67 4.33 -30.56
N ILE A 208 11.55 5.34 -30.53
CA ILE A 208 11.46 6.53 -31.37
C ILE A 208 12.56 6.50 -32.47
N SER A 209 13.83 6.37 -32.09
CA SER A 209 14.95 6.43 -33.04
C SER A 209 16.24 5.85 -32.48
N GLY A 210 17.26 5.65 -33.34
CA GLY A 210 18.61 5.24 -32.95
C GLY A 210 18.93 3.77 -33.22
N ASP A 211 20.11 3.32 -32.76
CA ASP A 211 20.61 1.96 -32.96
C ASP A 211 20.08 0.95 -31.92
N VAL A 212 19.78 1.41 -30.71
CA VAL A 212 19.16 0.61 -29.65
C VAL A 212 17.66 0.52 -29.92
N LYS A 213 17.09 -0.68 -29.96
CA LYS A 213 15.70 -0.92 -30.39
C LYS A 213 14.76 -1.31 -29.25
N SER A 214 15.30 -1.56 -28.06
CA SER A 214 14.52 -1.89 -26.87
C SER A 214 15.14 -1.25 -25.65
N ALA A 215 14.31 -0.89 -24.68
CA ALA A 215 14.70 -0.30 -23.42
C ALA A 215 13.88 -0.91 -22.29
N ASP A 216 14.39 -0.81 -21.06
CA ASP A 216 13.64 -1.18 -19.87
C ASP A 216 12.56 -0.15 -19.60
N ILE A 217 11.32 -0.60 -19.42
CA ILE A 217 10.16 0.28 -19.26
C ILE A 217 10.20 1.01 -17.91
N GLN A 218 10.69 0.35 -16.84
CA GLN A 218 10.72 0.94 -15.52
C GLN A 218 11.79 2.04 -15.43
N MET A 219 12.95 1.81 -16.06
CA MET A 219 13.99 2.82 -16.20
C MET A 219 13.52 4.02 -17.05
N CYS A 220 12.81 3.76 -18.13
CA CYS A 220 12.23 4.82 -18.95
C CYS A 220 11.19 5.63 -18.18
N SER A 221 10.32 4.96 -17.40
CA SER A 221 9.32 5.61 -16.54
C SER A 221 9.97 6.43 -15.43
N TRP A 222 11.01 5.91 -14.77
CA TRP A 222 11.72 6.64 -13.72
C TRP A 222 12.37 7.92 -14.24
N VAL A 223 13.12 7.83 -15.32
CA VAL A 223 13.88 8.96 -15.86
C VAL A 223 13.03 9.88 -16.72
N GLY A 224 12.10 9.34 -17.52
CA GLY A 224 11.27 10.09 -18.49
C GLY A 224 9.94 10.59 -17.97
N GLY A 225 9.40 9.96 -16.91
CA GLY A 225 8.08 10.28 -16.38
C GLY A 225 7.99 11.64 -15.70
N LYS A 226 6.79 12.06 -15.36
CA LYS A 226 6.52 13.34 -14.70
C LYS A 226 7.31 13.49 -13.39
N ILE A 227 7.68 14.72 -13.07
CA ILE A 227 8.34 15.11 -11.83
C ILE A 227 7.47 16.16 -11.17
N MET A 228 7.32 16.10 -9.84
CA MET A 228 6.60 17.14 -9.09
C MET A 228 7.44 18.43 -9.09
N GLU A 229 6.75 19.56 -9.25
CA GLU A 229 7.37 20.88 -9.20
C GLU A 229 8.12 21.08 -7.88
N GLY A 230 9.38 21.53 -7.95
CA GLY A 230 10.26 21.75 -6.80
C GLY A 230 10.92 20.48 -6.25
N GLN A 231 10.78 19.34 -6.91
CA GLN A 231 11.39 18.05 -6.54
C GLN A 231 12.26 17.45 -7.67
N GLU A 232 12.71 18.28 -8.60
CA GLU A 232 13.47 17.87 -9.78
C GLU A 232 14.85 17.29 -9.45
N ASP A 233 15.38 17.65 -8.30
CA ASP A 233 16.71 17.28 -7.83
C ASP A 233 16.67 16.41 -6.56
N ASP A 234 15.51 15.76 -6.26
CA ASP A 234 15.37 14.90 -5.08
C ASP A 234 16.33 13.69 -5.19
N PRO A 235 17.41 13.65 -4.38
CA PRO A 235 18.47 12.67 -4.56
C PRO A 235 18.07 11.30 -4.00
N MET A 236 18.41 10.24 -4.73
CA MET A 236 18.48 8.89 -4.17
C MET A 236 19.86 8.66 -3.59
N VAL A 237 19.95 8.32 -2.30
CA VAL A 237 21.22 8.13 -1.60
C VAL A 237 21.60 6.65 -1.57
N TYR A 238 22.77 6.32 -2.14
CA TYR A 238 23.36 4.99 -1.99
C TYR A 238 24.51 5.06 -0.98
N PRO A 239 24.43 4.35 0.14
CA PRO A 239 25.48 4.36 1.14
C PRO A 239 26.70 3.54 0.67
N SER A 240 27.89 4.11 0.85
CA SER A 240 29.15 3.38 0.67
C SER A 240 29.40 2.39 1.81
N ASP A 241 28.99 2.74 3.04
CA ASP A 241 28.98 1.87 4.21
C ASP A 241 27.53 1.76 4.74
N PRO A 242 26.87 0.62 4.54
CA PRO A 242 25.50 0.40 5.00
C PRO A 242 25.33 0.55 6.52
N LEU A 243 26.30 0.13 7.33
CA LEU A 243 26.18 0.18 8.79
C LEU A 243 26.29 1.62 9.29
N GLU A 244 27.27 2.39 8.79
CA GLU A 244 27.43 3.81 9.12
C GLU A 244 26.20 4.60 8.68
N TYR A 245 25.73 4.38 7.45
CA TYR A 245 24.53 5.03 6.92
C TYR A 245 23.30 4.75 7.79
N ARG A 246 23.05 3.50 8.16
CA ARG A 246 21.89 3.11 8.97
C ARG A 246 21.95 3.75 10.35
N SER A 247 23.11 3.71 11.02
CA SER A 247 23.28 4.30 12.34
C SER A 247 23.12 5.82 12.32
N SER A 248 23.74 6.50 11.36
CA SER A 248 23.64 7.95 11.24
C SER A 248 22.23 8.41 10.86
N THR A 249 21.57 7.69 9.95
CA THR A 249 20.18 8.01 9.56
C THR A 249 19.22 7.80 10.73
N ALA A 250 19.36 6.70 11.49
CA ALA A 250 18.55 6.44 12.67
C ALA A 250 18.74 7.52 13.73
N GLU A 251 19.99 7.93 13.99
CA GLU A 251 20.30 8.99 14.94
C GLU A 251 19.72 10.34 14.51
N ASN A 252 19.86 10.70 13.24
CA ASN A 252 19.23 11.92 12.71
C ASN A 252 17.71 11.91 12.89
N ARG A 253 17.05 10.77 12.64
CA ARG A 253 15.61 10.61 12.84
C ARG A 253 15.22 10.70 14.31
N ARG A 254 15.99 10.07 15.25
CA ARG A 254 15.77 10.24 16.70
C ARG A 254 15.87 11.70 17.10
N ASN A 255 16.92 12.39 16.65
CA ASN A 255 17.13 13.79 16.98
C ASN A 255 15.99 14.68 16.47
N ALA A 256 15.51 14.47 15.26
CA ALA A 256 14.35 15.18 14.72
C ALA A 256 13.05 14.91 15.51
N MET A 257 12.90 13.73 16.10
CA MET A 257 11.72 13.33 16.86
C MET A 257 11.83 13.68 18.35
N ARG A 258 13.02 13.95 18.87
CA ARG A 258 13.27 14.19 20.31
C ARG A 258 12.50 15.38 20.85
N GLU A 259 12.31 16.43 20.06
CA GLU A 259 11.50 17.59 20.44
C GLU A 259 10.05 17.18 20.78
N HIS A 260 9.53 16.16 20.11
CA HIS A 260 8.15 15.73 20.22
C HIS A 260 7.94 14.57 21.22
N PHE A 261 8.90 13.65 21.31
CA PHE A 261 8.76 12.41 22.08
C PHE A 261 9.74 12.29 23.26
N GLY A 262 10.64 13.28 23.45
CA GLY A 262 11.65 13.26 24.52
C GLY A 262 12.57 12.04 24.40
N ASP A 263 13.06 11.55 25.55
CA ASP A 263 14.01 10.45 25.63
C ASP A 263 13.43 9.08 25.21
N LYS A 264 12.12 8.98 25.02
CA LYS A 264 11.48 7.74 24.50
C LYS A 264 11.99 7.35 23.11
N VAL A 265 12.54 8.28 22.34
CA VAL A 265 13.14 8.00 21.04
C VAL A 265 14.36 7.09 21.12
N ASP A 266 15.05 7.05 22.27
CA ASP A 266 16.24 6.20 22.47
C ASP A 266 15.87 4.71 22.62
N GLU A 267 14.60 4.40 22.89
CA GLU A 267 14.07 3.04 22.95
C GLU A 267 13.70 2.48 21.55
N ILE A 268 13.74 3.33 20.50
CA ILE A 268 13.37 2.94 19.15
C ILE A 268 14.61 2.34 18.45
N SER A 269 14.45 1.14 17.91
CA SER A 269 15.55 0.47 17.19
C SER A 269 15.87 1.15 15.85
N ASP A 270 17.09 1.00 15.36
CA ASP A 270 17.49 1.49 14.04
C ASP A 270 16.64 0.86 12.93
N ALA A 271 16.23 -0.39 13.10
CA ALA A 271 15.34 -1.07 12.17
C ALA A 271 13.95 -0.43 12.11
N ASP A 272 13.34 -0.09 13.25
CA ASP A 272 12.04 0.58 13.29
C ASP A 272 12.07 1.95 12.57
N LEU A 273 13.24 2.60 12.55
CA LEU A 273 13.41 3.90 11.92
C LEU A 273 13.79 3.83 10.43
N ASN A 274 14.56 2.82 10.02
CA ASN A 274 15.13 2.77 8.68
C ASN A 274 14.46 1.77 7.74
N ASP A 275 14.02 0.61 8.27
CA ASP A 275 13.61 -0.49 7.42
C ASP A 275 12.16 -0.35 6.92
N ALA A 276 11.91 -0.91 5.75
CA ALA A 276 10.56 -1.09 5.26
C ALA A 276 9.91 -2.26 6.01
N ILE A 277 9.19 -1.93 7.08
CA ILE A 277 8.42 -2.88 7.88
C ILE A 277 6.94 -2.62 7.62
N TYR A 278 6.27 -3.54 6.93
CA TYR A 278 4.89 -3.38 6.55
C TYR A 278 4.06 -4.63 6.80
N TYR A 279 2.85 -4.39 7.22
CA TYR A 279 1.90 -5.42 7.63
C TYR A 279 0.79 -5.55 6.59
N SER A 280 0.07 -6.66 6.66
CA SER A 280 -1.19 -6.84 5.97
C SER A 280 -2.16 -7.48 6.97
N LEU A 281 -3.24 -6.79 7.32
CA LEU A 281 -4.36 -7.35 8.07
C LEU A 281 -5.47 -7.69 7.08
N PHE A 282 -5.89 -8.93 7.10
CA PHE A 282 -6.97 -9.42 6.25
C PHE A 282 -8.26 -8.59 6.45
N PRO A 283 -9.05 -8.27 5.42
CA PRO A 283 -8.76 -8.66 4.04
C PRO A 283 -7.88 -7.66 3.28
N ASN A 284 -7.77 -6.38 3.67
CA ASN A 284 -7.37 -5.37 2.70
C ASN A 284 -6.69 -4.12 3.27
N ILE A 285 -6.22 -4.14 4.50
CA ILE A 285 -5.47 -3.00 5.06
C ILE A 285 -4.00 -3.37 5.30
N SER A 286 -3.11 -2.43 4.99
CA SER A 286 -1.66 -2.64 5.07
C SER A 286 -0.98 -1.42 5.70
N PRO A 287 -0.94 -1.33 7.04
CA PRO A 287 -0.17 -0.31 7.73
C PRO A 287 1.33 -0.62 7.68
N TRP A 288 2.15 0.42 7.66
CA TRP A 288 3.57 0.34 7.91
C TRP A 288 3.86 0.50 9.40
N ALA A 289 5.08 0.18 9.82
CA ALA A 289 5.51 0.30 11.21
C ALA A 289 5.45 1.75 11.71
N ASP A 290 5.57 1.93 13.02
CA ASP A 290 5.25 3.17 13.76
C ASP A 290 5.83 4.46 13.19
N PHE A 291 7.05 4.40 12.64
CA PHE A 291 7.79 5.59 12.19
C PHE A 291 7.84 5.75 10.68
N ASN A 292 7.11 4.90 9.95
CA ASN A 292 6.80 5.09 8.55
C ASN A 292 5.32 5.44 8.41
N PRO A 293 4.96 6.60 7.85
CA PRO A 293 3.58 7.09 7.91
C PRO A 293 2.61 6.34 7.00
N ILE A 294 3.11 5.47 6.12
CA ILE A 294 2.35 4.86 5.04
C ILE A 294 1.30 3.88 5.58
N PHE A 295 0.10 3.97 5.04
CA PHE A 295 -1.01 3.05 5.27
C PHE A 295 -1.77 2.84 3.96
N TYR A 296 -1.86 1.61 3.51
CA TYR A 296 -2.63 1.24 2.32
C TYR A 296 -3.95 0.60 2.67
N ARG A 297 -4.94 0.81 1.80
CA ARG A 297 -6.15 0.02 1.74
C ARG A 297 -6.50 -0.28 0.28
N PHE A 298 -6.75 -1.55 -0.03
CA PHE A 298 -7.13 -2.01 -1.36
C PHE A 298 -8.61 -2.40 -1.36
N LYS A 299 -9.37 -1.87 -2.31
CA LYS A 299 -10.83 -2.08 -2.35
C LYS A 299 -11.28 -2.42 -3.77
N PRO A 300 -12.32 -3.25 -3.92
CA PRO A 300 -13.01 -3.33 -5.21
C PRO A 300 -13.58 -1.97 -5.59
N ASP A 301 -13.68 -1.70 -6.89
CA ASP A 301 -14.38 -0.53 -7.45
C ASP A 301 -15.78 -0.96 -7.90
N GLY A 302 -16.73 -0.94 -6.98
CA GLY A 302 -18.07 -1.50 -7.19
C GLY A 302 -18.00 -3.01 -7.49
N ASP A 303 -18.76 -3.43 -8.49
CA ASP A 303 -18.86 -4.85 -8.92
C ASP A 303 -17.94 -5.18 -10.10
N ASN A 304 -17.06 -4.26 -10.50
CA ASN A 304 -16.15 -4.48 -11.63
C ASN A 304 -14.88 -5.20 -11.18
N PRO A 305 -14.67 -6.50 -11.51
CA PRO A 305 -13.48 -7.23 -11.09
C PRO A 305 -12.20 -6.80 -11.80
N GLU A 306 -12.30 -5.99 -12.86
CA GLU A 306 -11.17 -5.48 -13.65
C GLU A 306 -10.66 -4.12 -13.14
N GLN A 307 -11.26 -3.59 -12.09
CA GLN A 307 -10.89 -2.32 -11.50
C GLN A 307 -10.87 -2.38 -9.98
N SER A 308 -10.03 -1.57 -9.40
CA SER A 308 -9.92 -1.45 -7.93
C SER A 308 -9.54 -0.04 -7.52
N LEU A 309 -9.60 0.19 -6.22
CA LEU A 309 -9.20 1.43 -5.58
C LEU A 309 -8.00 1.16 -4.66
N HIS A 310 -6.87 1.80 -4.96
CA HIS A 310 -5.70 1.89 -4.09
C HIS A 310 -5.80 3.16 -3.27
N GLU A 311 -6.02 3.02 -1.98
CA GLU A 311 -6.10 4.14 -1.04
C GLU A 311 -4.79 4.22 -0.26
N VAL A 312 -4.14 5.38 -0.33
CA VAL A 312 -2.89 5.69 0.37
C VAL A 312 -3.17 6.78 1.38
N MET A 313 -2.79 6.54 2.61
CA MET A 313 -2.90 7.52 3.69
C MET A 313 -1.56 7.62 4.42
N TYR A 314 -1.24 8.81 4.91
CA TYR A 314 -0.12 9.01 5.84
C TYR A 314 -0.67 9.28 7.23
N PHE A 315 -0.26 8.44 8.18
CA PHE A 315 -0.59 8.60 9.59
C PHE A 315 0.68 8.95 10.38
N ILE A 316 0.80 10.22 10.75
CA ILE A 316 1.96 10.75 11.47
C ILE A 316 1.67 10.80 12.97
N PRO A 317 2.52 10.19 13.82
CA PRO A 317 2.38 10.25 15.26
C PRO A 317 2.38 11.68 15.79
N LEU A 318 1.55 11.94 16.81
CA LEU A 318 1.50 13.21 17.52
C LEU A 318 2.11 13.07 18.91
N PRO A 319 2.78 14.13 19.40
CA PRO A 319 3.22 14.22 20.80
C PRO A 319 2.07 14.02 21.78
N ASP A 320 2.38 13.55 22.99
CA ASP A 320 1.39 13.44 24.05
C ASP A 320 0.77 14.80 24.37
N GLY A 321 -0.57 14.86 24.37
CA GLY A 321 -1.31 16.09 24.66
C GLY A 321 -1.42 17.08 23.49
N ALA A 322 -0.76 16.84 22.36
CA ALA A 322 -0.91 17.69 21.17
C ALA A 322 -2.36 17.65 20.62
N PRO A 323 -2.90 18.78 20.19
CA PRO A 323 -4.21 18.82 19.55
C PRO A 323 -4.17 18.06 18.20
N MET A 324 -5.25 17.36 17.88
CA MET A 324 -5.38 16.67 16.60
C MET A 324 -5.55 17.71 15.47
N PRO A 325 -4.63 17.75 14.47
CA PRO A 325 -4.80 18.61 13.31
C PRO A 325 -6.02 18.20 12.44
N GLU A 326 -6.49 19.13 11.61
CA GLU A 326 -7.47 18.77 10.57
C GLU A 326 -6.87 17.73 9.64
N PRO A 327 -7.60 16.63 9.36
CA PRO A 327 -7.10 15.58 8.49
C PRO A 327 -6.98 16.05 7.05
N ALA A 328 -5.99 15.56 6.31
CA ALA A 328 -5.84 15.81 4.88
C ALA A 328 -7.12 15.46 4.12
N LYS A 329 -7.46 16.31 3.16
CA LYS A 329 -8.56 16.05 2.21
C LYS A 329 -8.14 14.94 1.25
N CYS A 330 -9.11 14.15 0.82
CA CYS A 330 -8.85 13.09 -0.13
C CYS A 330 -8.64 13.66 -1.54
N THR A 331 -7.50 13.34 -2.15
CA THR A 331 -7.25 13.51 -3.58
C THR A 331 -7.69 12.24 -4.30
N PHE A 332 -8.56 12.37 -5.29
CA PHE A 332 -8.98 11.24 -6.12
C PHE A 332 -8.29 11.31 -7.48
N LEU A 333 -7.64 10.22 -7.86
CA LEU A 333 -7.01 10.04 -9.17
C LEU A 333 -7.77 8.98 -9.95
N ASP A 334 -8.21 9.33 -11.15
CA ASP A 334 -8.85 8.37 -12.05
C ASP A 334 -7.81 7.46 -12.73
N ILE A 335 -8.28 6.48 -13.49
CA ILE A 335 -7.48 5.38 -14.04
C ILE A 335 -6.27 5.86 -14.85
N ASN A 336 -6.38 6.96 -15.59
CA ASN A 336 -5.30 7.50 -16.42
C ASN A 336 -4.50 8.64 -15.78
N ASP A 337 -4.82 9.02 -14.55
CA ASP A 337 -4.11 10.09 -13.86
C ASP A 337 -2.77 9.59 -13.33
N ASP A 338 -1.76 10.44 -13.34
CA ASP A 338 -0.44 10.15 -12.82
C ASP A 338 -0.41 10.37 -11.29
N TYR A 339 0.30 9.51 -10.55
CA TYR A 339 0.42 9.64 -9.09
C TYR A 339 1.12 10.93 -8.66
N THR A 340 1.95 11.55 -9.52
CA THR A 340 2.59 12.85 -9.23
C THR A 340 1.61 14.01 -9.11
N LEU A 341 0.34 13.82 -9.49
CA LEU A 341 -0.72 14.80 -9.21
C LEU A 341 -1.13 14.85 -7.73
N ALA A 342 -0.76 13.85 -6.93
CA ALA A 342 -0.97 13.81 -5.49
C ALA A 342 0.28 14.32 -4.76
N THR A 343 0.40 15.63 -4.59
CA THR A 343 1.62 16.29 -4.07
C THR A 343 1.96 15.93 -2.62
N ASP A 344 0.99 15.43 -1.85
CA ASP A 344 1.15 15.13 -0.42
C ASP A 344 1.99 13.87 -0.14
N ILE A 345 2.21 13.00 -1.15
CA ILE A 345 2.94 11.74 -0.96
C ILE A 345 4.43 11.80 -1.34
N GLY A 346 4.86 12.89 -1.96
CA GLY A 346 6.24 13.09 -2.41
C GLY A 346 6.57 12.39 -3.74
N SER A 347 7.54 12.96 -4.46
CA SER A 347 7.85 12.57 -5.85
C SER A 347 8.37 11.14 -5.97
N ASN A 348 9.27 10.71 -5.08
CA ASN A 348 9.84 9.37 -5.14
C ASN A 348 8.76 8.30 -5.01
N LEU A 349 7.87 8.41 -4.03
CA LEU A 349 6.81 7.42 -3.84
C LEU A 349 5.78 7.44 -4.97
N ALA A 350 5.44 8.64 -5.48
CA ALA A 350 4.55 8.77 -6.63
C ALA A 350 5.10 8.07 -7.87
N LYS A 351 6.41 8.21 -8.15
CA LYS A 351 7.07 7.54 -9.27
C LYS A 351 7.16 6.02 -9.08
N ILE A 352 7.41 5.55 -7.87
CA ILE A 352 7.35 4.12 -7.52
C ILE A 352 5.95 3.56 -7.83
N PHE A 353 4.89 4.25 -7.41
CA PHE A 353 3.53 3.80 -7.71
C PHE A 353 3.19 3.84 -9.21
N ASN A 354 3.76 4.76 -9.98
CA ASN A 354 3.59 4.77 -11.44
C ASN A 354 4.24 3.53 -12.08
N GLN A 355 5.38 3.07 -11.58
CA GLN A 355 6.02 1.83 -12.03
C GLN A 355 5.15 0.60 -11.71
N ASP A 356 4.61 0.52 -10.48
CA ASP A 356 3.66 -0.54 -10.10
C ASP A 356 2.40 -0.52 -10.97
N TYR A 357 1.87 0.66 -11.26
CA TYR A 357 0.68 0.82 -12.11
C TYR A 357 0.83 0.17 -13.48
N VAL A 358 2.00 0.32 -14.12
CA VAL A 358 2.28 -0.33 -15.41
C VAL A 358 2.19 -1.85 -15.27
N ASN A 359 2.76 -2.41 -14.22
CA ASN A 359 2.75 -3.86 -13.96
C ASN A 359 1.35 -4.38 -13.63
N HIS A 360 0.58 -3.68 -12.79
CA HIS A 360 -0.78 -4.08 -12.42
C HIS A 360 -1.66 -4.35 -13.65
N ARG A 361 -1.61 -3.45 -14.63
CA ARG A 361 -2.35 -3.59 -15.89
C ARG A 361 -1.91 -4.82 -16.69
N MET A 362 -0.60 -5.08 -16.71
CA MET A 362 -0.04 -6.20 -17.47
C MET A 362 -0.32 -7.54 -16.79
N VAL A 363 -0.21 -7.60 -15.46
CA VAL A 363 -0.54 -8.80 -14.67
C VAL A 363 -2.01 -9.16 -14.84
N GLN A 364 -2.93 -8.19 -14.73
CA GLN A 364 -4.37 -8.43 -14.95
C GLN A 364 -4.66 -9.06 -16.32
N LYS A 365 -4.04 -8.54 -17.39
CA LYS A 365 -4.16 -9.13 -18.73
C LYS A 365 -3.55 -10.53 -18.81
N GLY A 366 -2.42 -10.75 -18.14
CA GLY A 366 -1.75 -12.04 -18.08
C GLY A 366 -2.61 -13.11 -17.43
N LEU A 367 -3.30 -12.79 -16.34
CA LEU A 367 -4.21 -13.71 -15.64
C LEU A 367 -5.32 -14.23 -16.56
N HIS A 368 -5.91 -13.37 -17.40
CA HIS A 368 -6.94 -13.77 -18.37
C HIS A 368 -6.42 -14.66 -19.49
N SER A 369 -5.15 -14.53 -19.84
CA SER A 369 -4.54 -15.26 -20.95
C SER A 369 -3.89 -16.58 -20.54
N HIS A 370 -3.77 -16.87 -19.23
CA HIS A 370 -3.08 -18.06 -18.74
C HIS A 370 -3.90 -19.33 -19.01
N PRO A 371 -3.37 -20.32 -19.76
CA PRO A 371 -4.15 -21.48 -20.21
C PRO A 371 -4.71 -22.36 -19.11
N LYS A 372 -4.04 -22.40 -17.94
CA LYS A 372 -4.46 -23.21 -16.79
C LYS A 372 -5.40 -22.47 -15.84
N GLY A 373 -5.54 -21.13 -15.97
CA GLY A 373 -6.35 -20.32 -15.07
C GLY A 373 -5.85 -20.32 -13.60
N GLU A 374 -4.57 -20.56 -13.40
CA GLU A 374 -3.92 -20.60 -12.07
C GLU A 374 -2.66 -19.75 -12.04
N THR A 375 -2.32 -19.22 -10.87
CA THR A 375 -1.08 -18.49 -10.59
C THR A 375 -0.23 -19.27 -9.60
N ILE A 376 1.08 -19.30 -9.82
CA ILE A 376 2.04 -19.96 -8.93
C ILE A 376 2.74 -18.88 -8.12
N PHE A 377 2.63 -18.99 -6.79
CA PHE A 377 3.33 -18.12 -5.85
C PHE A 377 4.57 -18.79 -5.27
N ALA A 378 5.65 -18.03 -5.15
CA ALA A 378 6.89 -18.49 -4.53
C ALA A 378 6.67 -18.94 -3.08
N SER A 379 7.40 -19.97 -2.66
CA SER A 379 7.22 -20.57 -1.32
C SER A 379 7.61 -19.63 -0.19
N TYR A 380 8.66 -18.82 -0.37
CA TYR A 380 9.18 -17.90 0.63
C TYR A 380 8.91 -16.44 0.26
N GLN A 381 9.34 -15.97 -0.91
CA GLN A 381 9.24 -14.56 -1.31
C GLN A 381 7.78 -14.06 -1.34
N GLU A 382 6.83 -14.93 -1.65
CA GLU A 382 5.40 -14.62 -1.72
C GLU A 382 4.58 -15.34 -0.63
N SER A 383 5.20 -15.67 0.49
CA SER A 383 4.53 -16.39 1.59
C SER A 383 3.36 -15.60 2.20
N LYS A 384 3.41 -14.25 2.20
CA LYS A 384 2.30 -13.40 2.63
C LYS A 384 1.12 -13.47 1.68
N ILE A 385 1.37 -13.51 0.36
CA ILE A 385 0.32 -13.67 -0.66
C ILE A 385 -0.36 -15.02 -0.50
N ARG A 386 0.43 -16.09 -0.34
CA ARG A 386 -0.13 -17.42 -0.09
C ARG A 386 -0.97 -17.47 1.16
N HIS A 387 -0.48 -16.90 2.26
CA HIS A 387 -1.24 -16.80 3.51
C HIS A 387 -2.55 -16.01 3.33
N PHE A 388 -2.52 -14.91 2.56
CA PHE A 388 -3.72 -14.15 2.24
C PHE A 388 -4.76 -15.00 1.51
N HIS A 389 -4.35 -15.74 0.46
CA HIS A 389 -5.27 -16.60 -0.30
C HIS A 389 -5.76 -17.79 0.54
N ASP A 390 -4.90 -18.42 1.33
CA ASP A 390 -5.32 -19.49 2.24
C ASP A 390 -6.37 -18.98 3.23
N THR A 391 -6.17 -17.79 3.80
CA THR A 391 -7.15 -17.13 4.67
C THR A 391 -8.45 -16.82 3.92
N LEU A 392 -8.36 -16.28 2.71
CA LEU A 392 -9.52 -15.95 1.88
C LEU A 392 -10.36 -17.20 1.57
N TYR A 393 -9.74 -18.31 1.20
CA TYR A 393 -10.45 -19.57 0.95
C TYR A 393 -11.12 -20.12 2.20
N LEU A 394 -10.47 -20.02 3.37
CA LEU A 394 -11.10 -20.40 4.63
C LEU A 394 -12.38 -19.60 4.90
N TRP A 395 -12.40 -18.31 4.55
CA TRP A 395 -13.59 -17.47 4.71
C TRP A 395 -14.68 -17.75 3.65
N LEU A 396 -14.29 -18.09 2.42
CA LEU A 396 -15.23 -18.38 1.33
C LEU A 396 -15.84 -19.78 1.45
N ASP A 397 -15.09 -20.77 1.92
CA ASP A 397 -15.52 -22.17 2.00
C ASP A 397 -16.21 -22.51 3.34
N SER A 398 -16.13 -21.65 4.33
CA SER A 398 -16.78 -21.86 5.61
C SER A 398 -18.26 -21.44 5.54
N GLU A 399 -19.18 -22.34 5.83
CA GLU A 399 -20.59 -22.00 6.12
C GLU A 399 -20.71 -21.21 7.44
N GLU A 400 -19.66 -21.21 8.27
CA GLU A 400 -19.48 -20.39 9.46
C GLU A 400 -18.11 -19.72 9.41
N ALA A 401 -18.03 -18.42 9.75
CA ALA A 401 -16.75 -17.71 9.90
C ALA A 401 -15.80 -18.52 10.82
N PRO A 402 -14.52 -18.71 10.45
CA PRO A 402 -13.63 -19.55 11.24
C PRO A 402 -13.48 -18.99 12.66
N LYS A 403 -13.89 -19.77 13.64
CA LYS A 403 -13.53 -19.51 15.04
C LYS A 403 -12.02 -19.56 15.12
N SER A 404 -11.40 -18.51 15.70
CA SER A 404 -9.96 -18.34 15.80
C SER A 404 -9.24 -19.68 16.02
N GLN A 405 -8.49 -20.12 15.03
CA GLN A 405 -7.75 -21.36 15.16
C GLN A 405 -6.59 -21.14 16.12
N SER A 406 -6.65 -21.83 17.25
CA SER A 406 -5.51 -22.00 18.13
C SER A 406 -4.30 -22.48 17.30
N LYS A 407 -3.28 -21.61 17.20
CA LYS A 407 -1.95 -21.78 16.61
C LYS A 407 -1.75 -23.03 15.73
N PRO A 408 -1.53 -22.89 14.43
CA PRO A 408 -1.04 -24.00 13.64
C PRO A 408 0.31 -24.45 14.21
N LYS A 409 0.39 -25.68 14.64
CA LYS A 409 1.67 -26.30 15.01
C LYS A 409 2.50 -26.38 13.73
N LEU A 410 3.48 -25.51 13.58
CA LEU A 410 4.51 -25.58 12.54
C LEU A 410 5.11 -27.00 12.58
N LYS A 411 4.85 -27.79 11.55
CA LYS A 411 5.61 -29.02 11.34
C LYS A 411 6.98 -28.62 10.81
N PRO A 412 8.08 -29.12 11.40
CA PRO A 412 9.41 -28.85 10.87
C PRO A 412 9.50 -29.39 9.44
N VAL A 413 9.94 -28.54 8.53
CA VAL A 413 10.33 -28.94 7.16
C VAL A 413 11.53 -29.87 7.29
N LYS A 414 11.40 -31.11 6.78
CA LYS A 414 12.50 -32.04 6.64
C LYS A 414 13.38 -31.67 5.45
#